data_de09225ba12cdac270c149ee1391b1a2
#
_entry.id   de09225ba12cdac270c149ee1391b1a2
#
_cell.length_a   1.000
_cell.length_b   1.000
_cell.length_c   1.000
_cell.angle_alpha   90.00
_cell.angle_beta   90.00
_cell.angle_gamma   90.00
#
_symmetry.space_group_name_H-M   'P 1'
#
loop_
_entity.id
_entity.type
_entity.pdbx_description
1 polymer ?
#
loop_
_entity_poly.entity_id
_entity_poly.type
_entity_poly.pdbx_seq_one_letter_code
_entity_poly.pdbx_strand_id
1 'polypeptide(L)'
;RHYDLRKPDMVSANEQETPINYSGWWYNCIPTTEIQADNLPIPAFIHFDDIEYGVRHSDKGVILINGICVWHPQAPNKASVSMSYYDMRNALIAEASTMKELGSPWKLLGYMTMMMGIHVVDYRYNLVECILQGYNDFHKGPEAFMQIDPVQKHAELATLNYKFISPEEAGIKEPVKMKKNFFPPFVNGIICMFCWLLPPLRDIKAVSAIGIEQPHIYKRMFLYDEEKNAGYILQRDYKKGFHYLGEYLKTAKNILLYYKRDRKKWHKARPQFTSLEFWEKYLKLDK
;
A
#
# COMPACT_ATOMS: atom_id res chain seq x y z
N ARG A 1 -9.15 -14.04 -6.21
CA ARG A 1 -8.89 -15.49 -6.09
C ARG A 1 -7.50 -15.77 -6.64
N HIS A 2 -6.76 -16.69 -6.02
CA HIS A 2 -5.48 -17.19 -6.54
C HIS A 2 -5.72 -18.56 -7.15
N TYR A 3 -5.36 -18.71 -8.43
CA TYR A 3 -5.47 -19.96 -9.16
C TYR A 3 -4.08 -20.55 -9.35
N ASP A 4 -3.91 -21.81 -9.01
CA ASP A 4 -2.69 -22.56 -9.35
C ASP A 4 -2.84 -23.08 -10.79
N LEU A 5 -2.31 -22.32 -11.75
CA LEU A 5 -2.44 -22.63 -13.19
C LEU A 5 -1.69 -23.91 -13.62
N ARG A 6 -1.03 -24.61 -12.71
CA ARG A 6 -0.49 -25.97 -12.94
C ARG A 6 -1.58 -27.05 -12.84
N LYS A 7 -2.77 -26.70 -12.36
CA LYS A 7 -3.91 -27.60 -12.17
C LYS A 7 -4.98 -27.32 -13.22
N PRO A 8 -5.38 -28.33 -14.04
CA PRO A 8 -6.37 -28.13 -15.11
C PRO A 8 -7.72 -27.57 -14.63
N ASP A 9 -8.20 -28.02 -13.47
CA ASP A 9 -9.42 -27.52 -12.84
C ASP A 9 -9.33 -26.02 -12.46
N MET A 10 -8.17 -25.55 -12.05
CA MET A 10 -7.92 -24.15 -11.75
C MET A 10 -7.77 -23.29 -13.02
N VAL A 11 -7.23 -23.85 -14.10
CA VAL A 11 -7.20 -23.19 -15.41
C VAL A 11 -8.64 -22.98 -15.89
N SER A 12 -9.47 -24.02 -15.92
CA SER A 12 -10.89 -23.91 -16.29
C SER A 12 -11.65 -22.93 -15.39
N ALA A 13 -11.37 -22.91 -14.09
CA ALA A 13 -11.99 -21.96 -13.17
C ALA A 13 -11.57 -20.50 -13.44
N ASN A 14 -10.37 -20.28 -14.00
CA ASN A 14 -9.89 -18.95 -14.38
C ASN A 14 -10.51 -18.46 -15.70
N GLU A 15 -11.05 -19.33 -16.54
CA GLU A 15 -11.67 -18.99 -17.82
C GLU A 15 -13.11 -18.46 -17.69
N GLN A 16 -13.59 -18.26 -16.48
CA GLN A 16 -14.92 -17.70 -16.26
C GLN A 16 -14.98 -16.23 -16.68
N GLU A 17 -16.03 -15.85 -17.39
CA GLU A 17 -16.33 -14.47 -17.71
C GLU A 17 -16.67 -13.72 -16.41
N THR A 18 -15.77 -12.83 -16.01
CA THR A 18 -16.01 -11.92 -14.89
C THR A 18 -15.86 -10.49 -15.39
N PRO A 19 -16.71 -9.55 -14.93
CA PRO A 19 -16.53 -8.14 -15.25
C PRO A 19 -15.16 -7.65 -14.79
N ILE A 20 -14.40 -7.06 -15.71
CA ILE A 20 -13.07 -6.55 -15.46
C ILE A 20 -13.10 -5.04 -15.64
N ASN A 21 -12.60 -4.31 -14.66
CA ASN A 21 -12.65 -2.86 -14.63
C ASN A 21 -11.32 -2.22 -15.03
N TYR A 22 -10.21 -2.96 -14.97
CA TYR A 22 -8.90 -2.51 -15.42
C TYR A 22 -7.96 -3.68 -15.69
N SER A 23 -6.86 -3.42 -16.39
CA SER A 23 -5.75 -4.35 -16.57
C SER A 23 -4.45 -3.68 -16.13
N GLY A 24 -3.60 -4.41 -15.41
CA GLY A 24 -2.27 -3.93 -15.03
C GLY A 24 -1.38 -3.69 -16.26
N TRP A 25 -0.55 -2.66 -16.22
CA TRP A 25 0.28 -2.25 -17.36
C TRP A 25 1.55 -3.10 -17.55
N TRP A 26 1.61 -4.27 -16.96
CA TRP A 26 2.69 -5.22 -17.27
C TRP A 26 2.65 -5.70 -18.73
N TYR A 27 1.43 -5.88 -19.27
CA TYR A 27 1.16 -6.12 -20.67
C TYR A 27 -0.28 -5.70 -20.96
N ASN A 28 -0.44 -4.56 -21.61
CA ASN A 28 -1.76 -4.00 -21.92
C ASN A 28 -1.71 -3.32 -23.29
N CYS A 29 -2.77 -3.45 -24.07
CA CYS A 29 -2.96 -2.74 -25.33
C CYS A 29 -4.12 -1.75 -25.16
N ILE A 30 -3.84 -0.47 -25.37
CA ILE A 30 -4.84 0.59 -25.33
C ILE A 30 -4.99 1.12 -26.76
N PRO A 31 -6.21 1.18 -27.31
CA PRO A 31 -6.42 1.79 -28.63
C PRO A 31 -5.92 3.25 -28.63
N THR A 32 -5.18 3.63 -29.65
CA THR A 32 -4.63 5.01 -29.74
C THR A 32 -5.70 6.08 -29.77
N THR A 33 -6.91 5.74 -30.19
CA THR A 33 -8.09 6.62 -30.15
C THR A 33 -8.53 6.99 -28.74
N GLU A 34 -8.16 6.19 -27.74
CA GLU A 34 -8.45 6.47 -26.32
C GLU A 34 -7.38 7.34 -25.66
N ILE A 35 -6.24 7.54 -26.33
CA ILE A 35 -5.14 8.37 -25.83
C ILE A 35 -5.34 9.80 -26.37
N GLN A 36 -5.97 10.63 -25.56
CA GLN A 36 -6.28 12.03 -25.91
C GLN A 36 -5.35 12.99 -25.16
N ALA A 37 -5.07 14.15 -25.75
CA ALA A 37 -4.19 15.17 -25.18
C ALA A 37 -4.67 15.73 -23.83
N ASP A 38 -5.93 15.58 -23.51
CA ASP A 38 -6.57 16.03 -22.26
C ASP A 38 -6.96 14.89 -21.30
N ASN A 39 -6.57 13.64 -21.65
CA ASN A 39 -7.01 12.45 -20.94
C ASN A 39 -5.85 11.46 -20.66
N LEU A 40 -4.65 11.97 -20.45
CA LEU A 40 -3.47 11.19 -20.10
C LEU A 40 -3.53 10.68 -18.64
N PRO A 41 -2.71 9.69 -18.24
CA PRO A 41 -2.64 9.23 -16.85
C PRO A 41 -2.35 10.36 -15.87
N ILE A 42 -2.76 10.20 -14.61
CA ILE A 42 -2.30 11.08 -13.53
C ILE A 42 -0.81 10.82 -13.23
N PRO A 43 -0.04 11.80 -12.72
CA PRO A 43 1.38 11.65 -12.43
C PRO A 43 1.64 10.86 -11.13
N ALA A 44 1.11 9.65 -11.06
CA ALA A 44 1.32 8.73 -9.97
C ALA A 44 2.66 8.01 -10.16
N PHE A 45 3.74 8.51 -9.64
CA PHE A 45 5.11 8.01 -9.87
C PHE A 45 5.27 6.48 -9.74
N ILE A 46 4.60 5.86 -8.76
CA ILE A 46 4.59 4.40 -8.52
C ILE A 46 3.20 4.02 -8.01
N HIS A 47 2.62 2.95 -8.53
CA HIS A 47 1.31 2.40 -8.21
C HIS A 47 0.13 3.34 -8.51
N PHE A 48 -1.02 2.77 -8.83
CA PHE A 48 -2.30 3.43 -9.12
C PHE A 48 -2.40 4.21 -10.43
N ASP A 49 -1.35 4.32 -11.22
CA ASP A 49 -1.37 4.90 -12.55
C ASP A 49 -2.21 4.05 -13.51
N ASP A 50 -1.94 2.75 -13.56
CA ASP A 50 -2.68 1.75 -14.33
C ASP A 50 -4.13 1.57 -13.85
N ILE A 51 -4.33 1.54 -12.53
CA ILE A 51 -5.65 1.37 -11.92
C ILE A 51 -6.52 2.59 -12.21
N GLU A 52 -6.01 3.80 -11.97
CA GLU A 52 -6.77 5.05 -12.19
C GLU A 52 -7.16 5.19 -13.66
N TYR A 53 -6.18 5.05 -14.55
CA TYR A 53 -6.40 5.18 -15.99
C TYR A 53 -7.34 4.09 -16.51
N GLY A 54 -7.13 2.82 -16.12
CA GLY A 54 -7.95 1.71 -16.54
C GLY A 54 -9.40 1.81 -16.07
N VAL A 55 -9.61 2.16 -14.80
CA VAL A 55 -10.97 2.35 -14.24
C VAL A 55 -11.68 3.52 -14.91
N ARG A 56 -10.99 4.60 -15.24
CA ARG A 56 -11.53 5.77 -15.92
C ARG A 56 -12.02 5.46 -17.34
N HIS A 57 -11.44 4.47 -18.00
CA HIS A 57 -11.79 4.02 -19.35
C HIS A 57 -12.56 2.70 -19.39
N SER A 58 -12.98 2.18 -18.24
CA SER A 58 -13.62 0.85 -18.14
C SER A 58 -14.98 0.74 -18.82
N ASP A 59 -15.64 1.86 -19.10
CA ASP A 59 -16.88 1.93 -19.87
C ASP A 59 -16.73 1.47 -21.31
N LYS A 60 -15.51 1.47 -21.85
CA LYS A 60 -15.17 0.92 -23.16
C LYS A 60 -15.04 -0.61 -23.17
N GLY A 61 -15.04 -1.23 -22.01
CA GLY A 61 -14.80 -2.65 -21.83
C GLY A 61 -13.33 -3.02 -21.75
N VAL A 62 -13.03 -4.13 -21.07
CA VAL A 62 -11.70 -4.74 -20.99
C VAL A 62 -11.78 -6.18 -21.51
N ILE A 63 -10.96 -6.50 -22.49
CA ILE A 63 -10.91 -7.84 -23.09
C ILE A 63 -9.65 -8.53 -22.60
N LEU A 64 -9.80 -9.70 -22.00
CA LEU A 64 -8.70 -10.61 -21.70
C LEU A 64 -8.59 -11.65 -22.81
N ILE A 65 -7.39 -11.87 -23.31
CA ILE A 65 -7.11 -12.85 -24.36
C ILE A 65 -6.35 -14.03 -23.73
N ASN A 66 -6.96 -15.21 -23.77
CA ASN A 66 -6.32 -16.43 -23.30
C ASN A 66 -5.05 -16.72 -24.10
N GLY A 67 -4.03 -17.23 -23.41
CA GLY A 67 -2.73 -17.53 -24.01
C GLY A 67 -1.74 -16.35 -24.02
N ILE A 68 -2.18 -15.13 -23.69
CA ILE A 68 -1.31 -13.99 -23.49
C ILE A 68 -1.09 -13.81 -21.98
N CYS A 69 0.13 -13.99 -21.54
CA CYS A 69 0.49 -13.85 -20.12
C CYS A 69 1.89 -13.29 -19.94
N VAL A 70 2.13 -12.73 -18.78
CA VAL A 70 3.45 -12.27 -18.33
C VAL A 70 3.85 -12.99 -17.03
N TRP A 71 5.11 -13.27 -16.90
CA TRP A 71 5.68 -13.84 -15.67
C TRP A 71 6.17 -12.72 -14.79
N HIS A 72 5.58 -12.62 -13.62
CA HIS A 72 5.88 -11.53 -12.68
C HIS A 72 6.26 -12.11 -11.32
N PRO A 73 7.38 -11.69 -10.69
CA PRO A 73 7.70 -12.07 -9.33
C PRO A 73 6.58 -11.71 -8.36
N GLN A 74 6.36 -12.56 -7.37
CA GLN A 74 5.31 -12.31 -6.37
C GLN A 74 5.50 -10.96 -5.67
N ALA A 75 4.39 -10.26 -5.42
CA ALA A 75 4.40 -8.94 -4.80
C ALA A 75 5.12 -8.90 -3.43
N PRO A 76 5.00 -9.90 -2.54
CA PRO A 76 5.72 -9.92 -1.26
C PRO A 76 7.24 -9.79 -1.41
N ASN A 77 7.81 -10.32 -2.49
CA ASN A 77 9.25 -10.27 -2.75
C ASN A 77 9.76 -8.88 -3.20
N LYS A 78 8.83 -8.00 -3.60
CA LYS A 78 9.12 -6.62 -4.04
C LYS A 78 8.63 -5.57 -3.04
N ALA A 79 7.80 -5.94 -2.08
CA ALA A 79 7.22 -4.99 -1.15
C ALA A 79 8.32 -4.35 -0.29
N SER A 80 8.42 -3.04 -0.37
CA SER A 80 9.23 -2.22 0.53
C SER A 80 8.31 -1.36 1.39
N VAL A 81 8.80 -0.93 2.53
CA VAL A 81 8.05 -0.06 3.44
C VAL A 81 7.66 1.25 2.74
N SER A 82 8.57 1.78 1.91
CA SER A 82 8.36 3.01 1.14
C SER A 82 7.18 2.94 0.16
N MET A 83 6.81 1.74 -0.33
CA MET A 83 5.65 1.59 -1.21
C MET A 83 4.35 2.00 -0.53
N SER A 84 4.23 1.81 0.77
CA SER A 84 3.01 2.19 1.52
C SER A 84 2.69 3.68 1.48
N TYR A 85 3.70 4.53 1.26
CA TYR A 85 3.49 5.95 1.01
C TYR A 85 2.73 6.17 -0.31
N TYR A 86 3.19 5.52 -1.39
CA TYR A 86 2.58 5.64 -2.71
C TYR A 86 1.19 5.00 -2.72
N ASP A 87 1.03 3.83 -2.11
CA ASP A 87 -0.25 3.17 -1.99
C ASP A 87 -1.29 4.07 -1.31
N MET A 88 -0.93 4.71 -0.22
CA MET A 88 -1.83 5.62 0.48
C MET A 88 -2.10 6.91 -0.33
N ARG A 89 -1.06 7.61 -0.76
CA ARG A 89 -1.18 8.88 -1.46
C ARG A 89 -1.94 8.72 -2.78
N ASN A 90 -1.51 7.76 -3.59
CA ASN A 90 -2.03 7.60 -4.95
C ASN A 90 -3.43 6.99 -4.97
N ALA A 91 -3.76 6.08 -4.01
CA ALA A 91 -5.12 5.59 -3.85
C ALA A 91 -6.10 6.74 -3.53
N LEU A 92 -5.71 7.65 -2.63
CA LEU A 92 -6.54 8.80 -2.27
C LEU A 92 -6.70 9.78 -3.43
N ILE A 93 -5.62 10.03 -4.21
CA ILE A 93 -5.68 10.88 -5.41
C ILE A 93 -6.58 10.24 -6.48
N ALA A 94 -6.37 8.95 -6.77
CA ALA A 94 -7.18 8.22 -7.75
C ALA A 94 -8.65 8.17 -7.36
N GLU A 95 -8.96 7.90 -6.07
CA GLU A 95 -10.32 7.92 -5.54
C GLU A 95 -10.95 9.32 -5.66
N ALA A 96 -10.20 10.37 -5.31
CA ALA A 96 -10.69 11.73 -5.40
C ALA A 96 -10.91 12.16 -6.85
N SER A 97 -10.09 11.69 -7.79
CA SER A 97 -10.15 12.04 -9.20
C SER A 97 -11.25 11.31 -9.96
N THR A 98 -11.41 10.00 -9.74
CA THR A 98 -12.22 9.11 -10.57
C THR A 98 -13.02 8.07 -9.84
N MET A 99 -12.49 7.49 -8.77
CA MET A 99 -13.11 6.39 -8.02
C MET A 99 -13.94 6.91 -6.84
N LYS A 100 -14.91 6.10 -6.40
CA LYS A 100 -15.84 6.48 -5.32
C LYS A 100 -15.72 5.63 -4.06
N GLU A 101 -14.84 4.63 -4.03
CA GLU A 101 -14.83 3.60 -2.99
C GLU A 101 -14.54 4.15 -1.59
N LEU A 102 -13.56 5.02 -1.44
CA LEU A 102 -13.24 5.67 -0.17
C LEU A 102 -13.86 7.07 -0.03
N GLY A 103 -14.98 7.31 -0.70
CA GLY A 103 -15.65 8.62 -0.76
C GLY A 103 -16.20 9.14 0.58
N SER A 104 -16.31 8.29 1.59
CA SER A 104 -16.78 8.67 2.92
C SER A 104 -15.61 8.89 3.89
N PRO A 105 -15.58 10.03 4.63
CA PRO A 105 -14.60 10.24 5.70
C PRO A 105 -14.57 9.09 6.71
N TRP A 106 -15.72 8.52 7.02
CA TRP A 106 -15.85 7.42 7.98
C TRP A 106 -15.26 6.10 7.46
N LYS A 107 -15.38 5.82 6.15
CA LYS A 107 -14.74 4.65 5.53
C LYS A 107 -13.21 4.79 5.56
N LEU A 108 -12.70 5.96 5.18
CA LEU A 108 -11.28 6.24 5.26
C LEU A 108 -10.76 6.18 6.69
N LEU A 109 -11.50 6.78 7.64
CA LEU A 109 -11.13 6.72 9.05
C LEU A 109 -11.07 5.29 9.57
N GLY A 110 -12.08 4.46 9.27
CA GLY A 110 -12.09 3.04 9.65
C GLY A 110 -10.91 2.27 9.06
N TYR A 111 -10.62 2.48 7.77
CA TYR A 111 -9.46 1.87 7.11
C TYR A 111 -8.15 2.30 7.77
N MET A 112 -7.95 3.59 7.97
CA MET A 112 -6.74 4.14 8.63
C MET A 112 -6.60 3.64 10.07
N THR A 113 -7.69 3.56 10.83
CA THR A 113 -7.69 3.02 12.20
C THR A 113 -7.19 1.58 12.22
N MET A 114 -7.73 0.77 11.33
CA MET A 114 -7.34 -0.64 11.21
C MET A 114 -5.86 -0.76 10.83
N MET A 115 -5.40 -0.05 9.80
CA MET A 115 -4.02 -0.09 9.34
C MET A 115 -3.04 0.40 10.42
N MET A 116 -3.35 1.52 11.07
CA MET A 116 -2.53 2.06 12.16
C MET A 116 -2.46 1.10 13.34
N GLY A 117 -3.61 0.56 13.77
CA GLY A 117 -3.67 -0.39 14.88
C GLY A 117 -2.81 -1.62 14.63
N ILE A 118 -2.96 -2.24 13.45
CA ILE A 118 -2.18 -3.43 13.06
C ILE A 118 -0.67 -3.11 13.07
N HIS A 119 -0.26 -2.05 12.40
CA HIS A 119 1.16 -1.79 12.19
C HIS A 119 1.88 -1.28 13.45
N VAL A 120 1.20 -0.51 14.31
CA VAL A 120 1.77 -0.12 15.62
C VAL A 120 1.97 -1.35 16.50
N VAL A 121 0.97 -2.22 16.56
CA VAL A 121 1.03 -3.45 17.37
C VAL A 121 2.09 -4.43 16.84
N ASP A 122 2.29 -4.47 15.52
CA ASP A 122 3.32 -5.30 14.85
C ASP A 122 4.72 -4.65 14.85
N TYR A 123 4.91 -3.51 15.53
CA TYR A 123 6.19 -2.77 15.61
C TYR A 123 6.69 -2.24 14.26
N ARG A 124 5.81 -2.06 13.27
CA ARG A 124 6.13 -1.58 11.92
C ARG A 124 6.05 -0.06 11.83
N TYR A 125 6.76 0.61 12.70
CA TYR A 125 6.67 2.07 12.83
C TYR A 125 7.06 2.81 11.55
N ASN A 126 8.06 2.32 10.81
CA ASN A 126 8.45 2.94 9.54
C ASN A 126 7.35 2.85 8.47
N LEU A 127 6.56 1.78 8.49
CA LEU A 127 5.40 1.64 7.60
C LEU A 127 4.28 2.59 7.99
N VAL A 128 4.05 2.77 9.29
CA VAL A 128 3.12 3.79 9.82
C VAL A 128 3.54 5.18 9.36
N GLU A 129 4.84 5.51 9.46
CA GLU A 129 5.40 6.77 8.97
C GLU A 129 5.07 7.00 7.49
N CYS A 130 5.35 6.01 6.63
CA CYS A 130 5.06 6.10 5.20
C CYS A 130 3.57 6.32 4.90
N ILE A 131 2.68 5.61 5.59
CA ILE A 131 1.23 5.76 5.43
C ILE A 131 0.77 7.17 5.82
N LEU A 132 1.25 7.67 6.96
CA LEU A 132 0.90 9.02 7.43
C LEU A 132 1.45 10.11 6.50
N GLN A 133 2.67 9.97 6.01
CA GLN A 133 3.24 10.88 5.01
C GLN A 133 2.41 10.87 3.72
N GLY A 134 1.99 9.70 3.23
CA GLY A 134 1.15 9.57 2.04
C GLY A 134 -0.18 10.31 2.19
N TYR A 135 -0.86 10.13 3.33
CA TYR A 135 -2.08 10.90 3.64
C TYR A 135 -1.81 12.41 3.73
N ASN A 136 -0.73 12.81 4.41
CA ASN A 136 -0.40 14.22 4.61
C ASN A 136 -0.13 14.93 3.28
N ASP A 137 0.56 14.29 2.34
CA ASP A 137 0.82 14.87 1.02
C ASP A 137 -0.46 14.95 0.17
N PHE A 138 -1.37 13.99 0.28
CA PHE A 138 -2.73 14.14 -0.27
C PHE A 138 -3.47 15.34 0.35
N HIS A 139 -3.42 15.48 1.68
CA HIS A 139 -4.12 16.54 2.41
C HIS A 139 -3.60 17.94 2.09
N LYS A 140 -2.29 18.11 1.85
CA LYS A 140 -1.70 19.37 1.40
C LYS A 140 -2.27 19.84 0.07
N GLY A 141 -2.65 18.91 -0.80
CA GLY A 141 -3.37 19.18 -2.04
C GLY A 141 -2.48 19.26 -3.29
N PRO A 142 -3.13 19.51 -4.46
CA PRO A 142 -2.48 19.43 -5.76
C PRO A 142 -1.28 20.38 -5.92
N GLU A 143 -1.38 21.59 -5.42
CA GLU A 143 -0.32 22.61 -5.56
C GLU A 143 0.97 22.17 -4.82
N ALA A 144 0.83 21.60 -3.63
CA ALA A 144 1.97 21.07 -2.87
C ALA A 144 2.55 19.82 -3.52
N PHE A 145 1.69 18.97 -4.08
CA PHE A 145 2.10 17.77 -4.81
C PHE A 145 3.01 18.11 -6.00
N MET A 146 2.71 19.18 -6.74
CA MET A 146 3.51 19.65 -7.87
C MET A 146 4.94 20.07 -7.51
N GLN A 147 5.20 20.35 -6.23
CA GLN A 147 6.54 20.73 -5.74
C GLN A 147 7.36 19.53 -5.27
N ILE A 148 6.77 18.34 -5.25
CA ILE A 148 7.47 17.12 -4.82
C ILE A 148 8.31 16.59 -5.99
N ASP A 149 9.63 16.60 -5.83
CA ASP A 149 10.52 15.84 -6.72
C ASP A 149 10.33 14.34 -6.41
N PRO A 150 9.84 13.53 -7.38
CA PRO A 150 9.51 12.14 -7.12
C PRO A 150 10.77 11.28 -6.87
N VAL A 151 11.91 11.62 -7.48
CA VAL A 151 13.16 10.87 -7.32
C VAL A 151 13.73 11.13 -5.93
N GLN A 152 13.80 12.40 -5.53
CA GLN A 152 14.27 12.80 -4.21
C GLN A 152 13.35 12.21 -3.11
N LYS A 153 12.03 12.30 -3.29
CA LYS A 153 11.07 11.72 -2.33
C LYS A 153 11.22 10.22 -2.21
N HIS A 154 11.44 9.53 -3.33
CA HIS A 154 11.67 8.08 -3.30
C HIS A 154 12.96 7.71 -2.56
N ALA A 155 14.03 8.45 -2.77
CA ALA A 155 15.30 8.25 -2.05
C ALA A 155 15.14 8.50 -0.53
N GLU A 156 14.42 9.55 -0.13
CA GLU A 156 14.06 9.82 1.27
C GLU A 156 13.30 8.64 1.90
N LEU A 157 12.24 8.19 1.26
CA LEU A 157 11.42 7.08 1.75
C LEU A 157 12.17 5.76 1.79
N ALA A 158 13.11 5.53 0.89
CA ALA A 158 13.92 4.31 0.85
C ALA A 158 14.78 4.16 2.12
N THR A 159 15.12 5.25 2.81
CA THR A 159 15.83 5.22 4.09
C THR A 159 15.03 4.58 5.22
N LEU A 160 13.70 4.52 5.06
CA LEU A 160 12.77 3.89 6.01
C LEU A 160 12.64 2.37 5.80
N ASN A 161 13.17 1.82 4.71
CA ASN A 161 13.13 0.38 4.47
C ASN A 161 13.95 -0.37 5.53
N TYR A 162 13.42 -1.54 5.93
CA TYR A 162 14.13 -2.40 6.88
C TYR A 162 15.33 -3.07 6.21
N LYS A 163 16.44 -3.16 6.95
CA LYS A 163 17.63 -3.87 6.50
C LYS A 163 17.43 -5.37 6.71
N PHE A 164 17.56 -6.13 5.63
CA PHE A 164 17.57 -7.59 5.69
C PHE A 164 18.90 -8.08 6.26
N ILE A 165 18.80 -9.05 7.16
CA ILE A 165 19.91 -9.75 7.80
C ILE A 165 19.64 -11.25 7.79
N SER A 166 20.67 -12.07 7.99
CA SER A 166 20.50 -13.51 8.08
C SER A 166 19.86 -13.93 9.41
N PRO A 167 19.26 -15.14 9.50
CA PRO A 167 18.77 -15.67 10.77
C PRO A 167 19.86 -15.76 11.84
N GLU A 168 21.09 -16.10 11.46
CA GLU A 168 22.24 -16.19 12.37
C GLU A 168 22.59 -14.83 12.97
N GLU A 169 22.65 -13.77 12.14
CA GLU A 169 22.85 -12.38 12.59
C GLU A 169 21.74 -11.94 13.54
N ALA A 170 20.51 -12.42 13.32
CA ALA A 170 19.36 -12.15 14.20
C ALA A 170 19.40 -12.97 15.51
N GLY A 171 20.30 -13.94 15.63
CA GLY A 171 20.36 -14.89 16.77
C GLY A 171 19.26 -15.95 16.75
N ILE A 172 18.69 -16.24 15.58
CA ILE A 172 17.64 -17.23 15.38
C ILE A 172 18.26 -18.56 14.97
N LYS A 173 18.11 -19.59 15.80
CA LYS A 173 18.65 -20.93 15.50
C LYS A 173 17.74 -21.77 14.60
N GLU A 174 16.41 -21.59 14.69
CA GLU A 174 15.43 -22.28 13.86
C GLU A 174 14.28 -21.34 13.50
N PRO A 175 13.90 -21.22 12.19
CA PRO A 175 12.70 -20.49 11.79
C PRO A 175 11.46 -21.24 12.31
N VAL A 176 10.64 -20.56 13.07
CA VAL A 176 9.42 -21.15 13.63
C VAL A 176 8.31 -21.05 12.60
N LYS A 177 7.81 -22.19 12.12
CA LYS A 177 6.57 -22.23 11.33
C LYS A 177 5.41 -21.70 12.15
N MET A 178 4.65 -20.76 11.60
CA MET A 178 3.50 -20.17 12.28
C MET A 178 2.40 -21.21 12.50
N LYS A 179 1.93 -21.31 13.73
CA LYS A 179 0.66 -22.00 14.00
C LYS A 179 -0.48 -21.05 13.69
N LYS A 180 -1.45 -21.51 12.89
CA LYS A 180 -2.69 -20.74 12.63
C LYS A 180 -3.38 -20.43 13.97
N ASN A 181 -3.84 -19.21 14.13
CA ASN A 181 -4.59 -18.81 15.31
C ASN A 181 -6.01 -19.41 15.31
N PHE A 182 -6.46 -19.71 16.53
CA PHE A 182 -7.78 -20.26 16.76
C PHE A 182 -8.87 -19.17 16.83
N PHE A 183 -8.50 -17.93 17.09
CA PHE A 183 -9.45 -16.83 17.30
C PHE A 183 -9.73 -16.05 16.01
N PRO A 184 -10.95 -15.49 15.86
CA PRO A 184 -11.28 -14.57 14.77
C PRO A 184 -10.29 -13.37 14.75
N PRO A 185 -9.97 -12.80 13.56
CA PRO A 185 -8.99 -11.71 13.43
C PRO A 185 -9.25 -10.49 14.33
N PHE A 186 -10.52 -10.15 14.54
CA PHE A 186 -10.91 -9.02 15.40
C PHE A 186 -10.54 -9.26 16.87
N VAL A 187 -10.82 -10.47 17.39
CA VAL A 187 -10.49 -10.86 18.78
C VAL A 187 -8.99 -10.88 18.96
N ASN A 188 -8.26 -11.43 18.00
CA ASN A 188 -6.80 -11.38 18.00
C ASN A 188 -6.25 -9.95 18.02
N GLY A 189 -6.83 -9.05 17.25
CA GLY A 189 -6.42 -7.65 17.24
C GLY A 189 -6.53 -7.01 18.63
N ILE A 190 -7.63 -7.25 19.31
CA ILE A 190 -7.84 -6.76 20.69
C ILE A 190 -6.79 -7.38 21.65
N ILE A 191 -6.60 -8.69 21.59
CA ILE A 191 -5.61 -9.39 22.42
C ILE A 191 -4.20 -8.85 22.14
N CYS A 192 -3.83 -8.68 20.87
CA CYS A 192 -2.53 -8.12 20.49
C CYS A 192 -2.32 -6.71 21.02
N MET A 193 -3.36 -5.86 20.97
CA MET A 193 -3.30 -4.51 21.52
C MET A 193 -3.08 -4.50 23.04
N PHE A 194 -3.78 -5.34 23.80
CA PHE A 194 -3.53 -5.50 25.23
C PHE A 194 -2.12 -6.04 25.50
N CYS A 195 -1.69 -7.07 24.77
CA CYS A 195 -0.35 -7.61 24.89
C CYS A 195 0.74 -6.58 24.54
N TRP A 196 0.46 -5.66 23.60
CA TRP A 196 1.38 -4.59 23.24
C TRP A 196 1.56 -3.58 24.38
N LEU A 197 0.50 -3.29 25.15
CA LEU A 197 0.55 -2.36 26.29
C LEU A 197 1.31 -2.94 27.50
N LEU A 198 1.37 -4.26 27.63
CA LEU A 198 2.05 -4.95 28.73
C LEU A 198 3.57 -5.06 28.48
N PRO A 199 4.39 -5.15 29.51
CA PRO A 199 5.81 -5.43 29.36
C PRO A 199 6.06 -6.73 28.57
N PRO A 200 7.10 -6.79 27.73
CA PRO A 200 7.38 -8.00 26.97
C PRO A 200 7.84 -9.13 27.91
N LEU A 201 7.27 -10.32 27.72
CA LEU A 201 7.60 -11.50 28.53
C LEU A 201 8.78 -12.30 27.96
N ARG A 202 9.07 -12.12 26.67
CA ARG A 202 10.13 -12.85 25.94
C ARG A 202 10.91 -11.91 25.05
N ASP A 203 12.15 -12.27 24.70
CA ASP A 203 13.01 -11.38 23.91
C ASP A 203 12.66 -11.41 22.44
N ILE A 204 12.88 -12.50 21.71
CA ILE A 204 12.71 -12.55 20.27
C ILE A 204 11.91 -13.77 19.80
N LYS A 205 11.15 -13.58 18.73
CA LYS A 205 10.45 -14.64 17.99
C LYS A 205 10.64 -14.48 16.50
N ALA A 206 10.97 -15.56 15.81
CA ALA A 206 10.90 -15.62 14.35
C ALA A 206 9.46 -15.86 13.89
N VAL A 207 9.03 -15.11 12.87
CA VAL A 207 7.71 -15.22 12.25
C VAL A 207 7.88 -15.19 10.73
N SER A 208 7.18 -16.09 10.01
CA SER A 208 7.26 -16.21 8.56
C SER A 208 6.15 -15.47 7.82
N ALA A 209 5.19 -14.93 8.54
CA ALA A 209 4.12 -14.11 7.97
C ALA A 209 3.75 -12.97 8.90
N ILE A 210 3.23 -11.92 8.29
CA ILE A 210 2.83 -10.72 8.97
C ILE A 210 1.32 -10.72 9.12
N GLY A 211 0.85 -10.63 10.34
CA GLY A 211 -0.57 -10.50 10.65
C GLY A 211 -0.81 -10.48 12.14
N ILE A 212 -2.00 -10.04 12.53
CA ILE A 212 -2.48 -10.06 13.92
C ILE A 212 -2.74 -11.52 14.35
N GLU A 213 -1.84 -12.41 14.05
CA GLU A 213 -2.11 -13.84 14.22
C GLU A 213 -1.66 -14.39 15.58
N GLN A 214 -0.87 -13.63 16.34
CA GLN A 214 -0.42 -14.08 17.67
C GLN A 214 -0.23 -12.91 18.63
N PRO A 215 -0.49 -13.12 19.95
CA PRO A 215 -0.22 -12.11 20.97
C PRO A 215 1.25 -11.70 20.94
N HIS A 216 1.50 -10.42 20.79
CA HIS A 216 2.86 -9.86 20.73
C HIS A 216 3.43 -9.68 22.12
N ILE A 217 3.80 -10.80 22.77
CA ILE A 217 4.44 -10.82 24.09
C ILE A 217 5.97 -10.65 24.01
N TYR A 218 6.49 -10.42 22.80
CA TYR A 218 7.92 -10.36 22.54
C TYR A 218 8.42 -8.92 22.47
N LYS A 219 9.69 -8.73 22.87
CA LYS A 219 10.39 -7.45 22.72
C LYS A 219 10.77 -7.20 21.27
N ARG A 220 11.17 -8.27 20.55
CA ARG A 220 11.59 -8.24 19.15
C ARG A 220 10.88 -9.34 18.35
N MET A 221 10.62 -9.07 17.08
CA MET A 221 10.18 -10.06 16.10
C MET A 221 11.14 -10.06 14.94
N PHE A 222 11.58 -11.22 14.50
CA PHE A 222 12.35 -11.40 13.27
C PHE A 222 11.39 -11.87 12.19
N LEU A 223 11.09 -10.99 11.25
CA LEU A 223 10.24 -11.32 10.12
C LEU A 223 11.07 -11.95 9.02
N TYR A 224 10.90 -13.25 8.86
CA TYR A 224 11.70 -14.10 7.98
C TYR A 224 11.01 -14.33 6.64
N ASP A 225 11.76 -14.14 5.57
CA ASP A 225 11.40 -14.46 4.18
C ASP A 225 12.16 -15.74 3.79
N GLU A 226 11.41 -16.84 3.64
CA GLU A 226 11.99 -18.16 3.32
C GLU A 226 12.68 -18.18 1.95
N GLU A 227 12.16 -17.44 0.97
CA GLU A 227 12.73 -17.43 -0.39
C GLU A 227 14.08 -16.71 -0.43
N LYS A 228 14.24 -15.67 0.38
CA LYS A 228 15.49 -14.92 0.48
C LYS A 228 16.48 -15.49 1.49
N ASN A 229 16.05 -16.44 2.30
CA ASN A 229 16.77 -16.90 3.48
C ASN A 229 17.29 -15.74 4.37
N ALA A 230 16.48 -14.69 4.49
CA ALA A 230 16.83 -13.47 5.20
C ALA A 230 15.56 -12.84 5.80
N GLY A 231 15.72 -11.89 6.70
CA GLY A 231 14.60 -11.19 7.30
C GLY A 231 15.04 -9.89 7.95
N TYR A 232 14.14 -9.27 8.68
CA TYR A 232 14.46 -8.05 9.42
C TYR A 232 13.83 -8.06 10.81
N ILE A 233 14.47 -7.30 11.71
CA ILE A 233 14.03 -7.20 13.10
C ILE A 233 13.04 -6.05 13.24
N LEU A 234 11.89 -6.36 13.81
CA LEU A 234 10.92 -5.41 14.32
C LEU A 234 11.04 -5.36 15.83
N GLN A 235 11.18 -4.17 16.39
CA GLN A 235 11.38 -3.98 17.82
C GLN A 235 10.29 -3.15 18.43
N ARG A 236 9.77 -3.61 19.59
CA ARG A 236 8.80 -2.86 20.38
C ARG A 236 9.44 -1.58 20.91
N ASP A 237 8.78 -0.47 20.66
CA ASP A 237 9.16 0.86 21.12
C ASP A 237 7.90 1.64 21.49
N TYR A 238 7.66 1.79 22.80
CA TYR A 238 6.48 2.51 23.29
C TYR A 238 6.51 3.99 22.93
N LYS A 239 7.68 4.63 22.92
CA LYS A 239 7.79 6.05 22.56
C LYS A 239 7.35 6.26 21.12
N LYS A 240 7.86 5.44 20.19
CA LYS A 240 7.42 5.46 18.79
C LYS A 240 5.93 5.13 18.65
N GLY A 241 5.47 4.09 19.33
CA GLY A 241 4.06 3.68 19.26
C GLY A 241 3.10 4.79 19.72
N PHE A 242 3.35 5.41 20.86
CA PHE A 242 2.53 6.52 21.34
C PHE A 242 2.69 7.79 20.48
N HIS A 243 3.89 8.06 19.95
CA HIS A 243 4.10 9.14 19.00
C HIS A 243 3.20 8.97 17.77
N TYR A 244 3.25 7.81 17.12
CA TYR A 244 2.42 7.56 15.93
C TYR A 244 0.94 7.49 16.22
N LEU A 245 0.54 7.06 17.40
CA LEU A 245 -0.85 7.18 17.82
C LEU A 245 -1.28 8.64 17.90
N GLY A 246 -0.43 9.52 18.43
CA GLY A 246 -0.68 10.97 18.46
C GLY A 246 -0.78 11.58 17.05
N GLU A 247 0.14 11.22 16.14
CA GLU A 247 0.09 11.66 14.74
C GLU A 247 -1.16 11.13 14.02
N TYR A 248 -1.55 9.88 14.32
CA TYR A 248 -2.81 9.34 13.81
C TYR A 248 -4.04 10.11 14.28
N LEU A 249 -4.11 10.52 15.55
CA LEU A 249 -5.24 11.30 16.06
C LEU A 249 -5.35 12.67 15.35
N LYS A 250 -4.23 13.33 15.04
CA LYS A 250 -4.21 14.53 14.20
C LYS A 250 -4.73 14.23 12.80
N THR A 251 -4.27 13.14 12.20
CA THR A 251 -4.72 12.67 10.89
C THR A 251 -6.22 12.36 10.89
N ALA A 252 -6.73 11.67 11.90
CA ALA A 252 -8.15 11.36 12.07
C ALA A 252 -9.02 12.63 12.13
N LYS A 253 -8.56 13.64 12.89
CA LYS A 253 -9.20 14.96 12.91
C LYS A 253 -9.23 15.60 11.51
N ASN A 254 -8.12 15.57 10.78
CA ASN A 254 -8.04 16.12 9.43
C ASN A 254 -8.97 15.37 8.45
N ILE A 255 -9.05 14.05 8.53
CA ILE A 255 -9.99 13.25 7.75
C ILE A 255 -11.43 13.73 7.98
N LEU A 256 -11.84 13.82 9.24
CA LEU A 256 -13.21 14.20 9.57
C LEU A 256 -13.57 15.61 9.12
N LEU A 257 -12.64 16.56 9.27
CA LEU A 257 -12.90 17.97 8.99
C LEU A 257 -12.70 18.35 7.52
N TYR A 258 -11.72 17.74 6.84
CA TYR A 258 -11.22 18.30 5.57
C TYR A 258 -11.29 17.32 4.39
N TYR A 259 -11.49 16.03 4.58
CA TYR A 259 -11.41 15.04 3.50
C TYR A 259 -12.31 15.37 2.31
N LYS A 260 -13.57 15.79 2.54
CA LYS A 260 -14.50 16.17 1.47
C LYS A 260 -14.00 17.39 0.67
N ARG A 261 -13.38 18.36 1.36
CA ARG A 261 -12.77 19.54 0.72
C ARG A 261 -11.58 19.12 -0.13
N ASP A 262 -10.71 18.26 0.42
CA ASP A 262 -9.49 17.82 -0.24
C ASP A 262 -9.82 17.00 -1.49
N ARG A 263 -10.79 16.11 -1.43
CA ARG A 263 -11.31 15.41 -2.62
C ARG A 263 -11.78 16.37 -3.72
N LYS A 264 -12.54 17.42 -3.36
CA LYS A 264 -12.99 18.42 -4.34
C LYS A 264 -11.82 19.15 -5.01
N LYS A 265 -10.75 19.45 -4.25
CA LYS A 265 -9.53 20.06 -4.82
C LYS A 265 -8.87 19.15 -5.85
N TRP A 266 -8.67 17.87 -5.50
CA TRP A 266 -8.07 16.89 -6.40
C TRP A 266 -8.92 16.63 -7.63
N HIS A 267 -10.24 16.51 -7.47
CA HIS A 267 -11.16 16.35 -8.59
C HIS A 267 -11.09 17.53 -9.55
N LYS A 268 -11.04 18.76 -9.02
CA LYS A 268 -10.92 19.99 -9.83
C LYS A 268 -9.56 20.09 -10.54
N ALA A 269 -8.50 19.57 -9.94
CA ALA A 269 -7.15 19.61 -10.50
C ALA A 269 -6.89 18.51 -11.55
N ARG A 270 -7.73 17.45 -11.61
CA ARG A 270 -7.54 16.34 -12.55
C ARG A 270 -7.34 16.79 -14.00
N PRO A 271 -8.16 17.66 -14.61
CA PRO A 271 -7.98 18.06 -16.00
C PRO A 271 -6.59 18.63 -16.30
N GLN A 272 -6.01 19.34 -15.33
CA GLN A 272 -4.63 19.83 -15.45
C GLN A 272 -3.63 18.68 -15.47
N PHE A 273 -3.73 17.74 -14.53
CA PHE A 273 -2.78 16.62 -14.38
C PHE A 273 -2.84 15.60 -15.53
N THR A 274 -3.98 15.56 -16.24
CA THR A 274 -4.19 14.64 -17.36
C THR A 274 -3.96 15.31 -18.73
N SER A 275 -3.50 16.57 -18.78
CA SER A 275 -3.24 17.29 -20.03
C SER A 275 -1.83 17.00 -20.58
N LEU A 276 -1.70 17.08 -21.91
CA LEU A 276 -0.41 16.96 -22.59
C LEU A 276 0.53 18.10 -22.18
N GLU A 277 0.05 19.32 -22.08
CA GLU A 277 0.82 20.48 -21.62
C GLU A 277 1.47 20.23 -20.24
N PHE A 278 0.69 19.64 -19.31
CA PHE A 278 1.24 19.26 -18.01
C PHE A 278 2.38 18.25 -18.16
N TRP A 279 2.19 17.21 -18.96
CA TRP A 279 3.18 16.14 -19.11
C TRP A 279 4.45 16.62 -19.83
N GLU A 280 4.32 17.46 -20.86
CA GLU A 280 5.47 18.10 -21.53
C GLU A 280 6.33 18.88 -20.54
N LYS A 281 5.70 19.73 -19.73
CA LYS A 281 6.37 20.50 -18.69
C LYS A 281 6.97 19.60 -17.59
N TYR A 282 6.21 18.62 -17.12
CA TYR A 282 6.64 17.71 -16.04
C TYR A 282 7.84 16.87 -16.46
N LEU A 283 7.85 16.39 -17.70
CA LEU A 283 8.94 15.61 -18.27
C LEU A 283 10.06 16.48 -18.88
N LYS A 284 9.91 17.82 -18.86
CA LYS A 284 10.87 18.78 -19.44
C LYS A 284 11.11 18.52 -20.93
N LEU A 285 10.05 18.23 -21.67
CA LEU A 285 10.10 17.98 -23.11
C LEU A 285 10.11 19.28 -23.92
N ASP A 286 9.71 20.40 -23.32
CA ASP A 286 9.77 21.74 -23.90
C ASP A 286 11.23 22.23 -23.97
N LYS A 287 11.96 21.81 -24.98
CA LYS A 287 13.30 22.34 -25.27
C LYS A 287 13.39 22.83 -26.70
#